data_22e69e70d40ebce3e80886d8eaff74c9
#
_entry.id   22e69e70d40ebce3e80886d8eaff74c9
#
_cell.length_a   1.000
_cell.length_b   1.000
_cell.length_c   1.000
_cell.angle_alpha   90.00
_cell.angle_beta   90.00
_cell.angle_gamma   90.00
#
_symmetry.space_group_name_H-M   'P 1'
#
loop_
_entity.id
_entity.type
_entity.pdbx_description
1 polymer ?
#
loop_
_entity_poly.entity_id
_entity_poly.type
_entity_poly.pdbx_seq_one_letter_code
_entity_poly.pdbx_strand_id
1 'polypeptide(L)'
;MPPNLEQSIPIPKNAPANDPDVKMIKLYNSAMEQKNIAPMKLFISEWTESKTFTLRYGALFVAMLPWTVTIPTATRTKRMLKNIMSKKKDLKIRPQLMSPGILPGFIAMSAALMTERLMKKYIEKPIIFDEFDCPLCIQLRGGSFQCVTGVFVPYVITVSALTFSMYEQPKKLLKKLKESRRIEWKTLAKIMNDIGKVGWKNRSIVGYSMVAQFVLNMFFVSKFQSEWFTMQNIIYKKSAIMNSANM
;
A
#
# COMPACT_ATOMS: atom_id res chain seq x y z
N MET A 1 7.60 -12.14 -28.15
CA MET A 1 8.49 -12.31 -26.99
C MET A 1 9.26 -11.01 -26.82
N PRO A 2 9.28 -10.38 -25.66
CA PRO A 2 10.21 -9.30 -25.43
C PRO A 2 11.64 -9.85 -25.51
N PRO A 3 12.61 -9.07 -26.00
CA PRO A 3 14.00 -9.50 -26.04
C PRO A 3 14.48 -9.82 -24.62
N ASN A 4 15.38 -10.82 -24.51
CA ASN A 4 15.99 -11.21 -23.23
C ASN A 4 16.55 -9.98 -22.53
N LEU A 5 15.91 -9.56 -21.44
CA LEU A 5 16.12 -8.28 -20.75
C LEU A 5 17.36 -8.26 -19.82
N GLU A 6 18.11 -9.37 -19.75
CA GLU A 6 19.35 -9.44 -18.96
C GLU A 6 20.55 -8.74 -19.60
N GLN A 7 20.41 -8.27 -20.85
CA GLN A 7 21.54 -7.64 -21.55
C GLN A 7 21.53 -6.12 -21.35
N SER A 8 22.64 -5.60 -20.83
CA SER A 8 22.93 -4.17 -20.85
C SER A 8 22.78 -3.64 -22.28
N ILE A 9 22.04 -2.55 -22.43
CA ILE A 9 21.83 -1.93 -23.75
C ILE A 9 23.14 -1.43 -24.27
N PRO A 10 23.58 -1.84 -25.47
CA PRO A 10 24.88 -1.43 -26.00
C PRO A 10 24.90 0.08 -26.26
N ILE A 11 25.93 0.75 -25.77
CA ILE A 11 26.18 2.19 -26.01
C ILE A 11 27.09 2.31 -27.20
N PRO A 12 26.76 3.13 -28.22
CA PRO A 12 27.62 3.37 -29.37
C PRO A 12 28.95 3.96 -28.92
N LYS A 13 30.08 3.41 -29.40
CA LYS A 13 31.44 3.85 -29.03
C LYS A 13 31.73 5.32 -29.37
N ASN A 14 31.08 5.84 -30.42
CA ASN A 14 31.32 7.19 -30.96
C ASN A 14 30.23 8.19 -30.55
N ALA A 15 29.29 7.83 -29.66
CA ALA A 15 28.22 8.74 -29.23
C ALA A 15 28.79 9.85 -28.33
N PRO A 16 28.43 11.12 -28.58
CA PRO A 16 28.90 12.21 -27.74
C PRO A 16 28.40 12.00 -26.26
N ALA A 17 29.33 12.15 -25.33
CA ALA A 17 29.07 11.88 -23.90
C ALA A 17 27.95 12.75 -23.31
N ASN A 18 27.65 13.89 -23.91
CA ASN A 18 26.63 14.85 -23.48
C ASN A 18 25.26 14.65 -24.15
N ASP A 19 25.13 13.63 -25.02
CA ASP A 19 23.85 13.31 -25.63
C ASP A 19 22.85 12.86 -24.51
N PRO A 20 21.67 13.48 -24.39
CA PRO A 20 20.67 13.12 -23.39
C PRO A 20 20.24 11.66 -23.50
N ASP A 21 20.21 11.09 -24.71
CA ASP A 21 19.83 9.70 -24.92
C ASP A 21 20.93 8.74 -24.41
N VAL A 22 22.19 9.08 -24.58
CA VAL A 22 23.33 8.32 -24.04
C VAL A 22 23.31 8.35 -22.50
N LYS A 23 23.04 9.50 -21.93
CA LYS A 23 22.90 9.65 -20.46
C LYS A 23 21.78 8.77 -19.93
N MET A 24 20.63 8.74 -20.61
CA MET A 24 19.49 7.89 -20.20
C MET A 24 19.83 6.40 -20.27
N ILE A 25 20.51 5.94 -21.33
CA ILE A 25 20.93 4.54 -21.47
C ILE A 25 21.93 4.17 -20.37
N LYS A 26 22.90 5.03 -20.06
CA LYS A 26 23.84 4.82 -18.94
C LYS A 26 23.13 4.69 -17.59
N LEU A 27 22.17 5.56 -17.31
CA LEU A 27 21.37 5.50 -16.06
C LEU A 27 20.56 4.19 -16.00
N TYR A 28 19.94 3.79 -17.11
CA TYR A 28 19.22 2.53 -17.20
C TYR A 28 20.12 1.33 -16.92
N ASN A 29 21.25 1.22 -17.65
CA ASN A 29 22.19 0.12 -17.48
C ASN A 29 22.74 0.05 -16.05
N SER A 30 23.16 1.18 -15.48
CA SER A 30 23.64 1.27 -14.11
C SER A 30 22.57 0.82 -13.09
N ALA A 31 21.30 1.16 -13.33
CA ALA A 31 20.21 0.75 -12.48
C ALA A 31 19.94 -0.77 -12.57
N MET A 32 20.01 -1.32 -13.78
CA MET A 32 19.81 -2.76 -14.03
C MET A 32 20.94 -3.59 -13.44
N GLU A 33 22.20 -3.19 -13.62
CA GLU A 33 23.38 -3.88 -13.07
C GLU A 33 23.37 -3.91 -11.53
N GLN A 34 23.05 -2.79 -10.91
CA GLN A 34 23.01 -2.69 -9.45
C GLN A 34 21.74 -3.23 -8.82
N LYS A 35 20.71 -3.57 -9.62
CA LYS A 35 19.36 -3.92 -9.16
C LYS A 35 18.85 -2.94 -8.09
N ASN A 36 19.19 -1.64 -8.25
CA ASN A 36 18.91 -0.59 -7.29
C ASN A 36 17.80 0.34 -7.82
N ILE A 37 16.82 0.58 -6.96
CA ILE A 37 15.67 1.44 -7.30
C ILE A 37 16.06 2.94 -7.35
N ALA A 38 17.11 3.37 -6.66
CA ALA A 38 17.47 4.79 -6.61
C ALA A 38 17.92 5.35 -7.97
N PRO A 39 18.88 4.77 -8.70
CA PRO A 39 19.22 5.23 -10.05
C PRO A 39 18.06 5.04 -11.04
N MET A 40 17.20 4.03 -10.83
CA MET A 40 16.01 3.83 -11.65
C MET A 40 14.98 4.97 -11.48
N LYS A 41 14.83 5.52 -10.29
CA LYS A 41 13.98 6.69 -10.07
C LYS A 41 14.51 7.94 -10.79
N LEU A 42 15.82 8.14 -10.78
CA LEU A 42 16.44 9.22 -11.55
C LEU A 42 16.18 9.03 -13.04
N PHE A 43 16.34 7.83 -13.56
CA PHE A 43 16.00 7.50 -14.93
C PHE A 43 14.53 7.81 -15.26
N ILE A 44 13.58 7.38 -14.42
CA ILE A 44 12.14 7.66 -14.59
C ILE A 44 11.86 9.18 -14.53
N SER A 45 12.62 9.94 -13.74
CA SER A 45 12.41 11.39 -13.61
C SER A 45 12.81 12.20 -14.84
N GLU A 46 13.64 11.66 -15.72
CA GLU A 46 14.02 12.30 -17.00
C GLU A 46 12.92 12.19 -18.08
N TRP A 47 11.90 11.34 -17.86
CA TRP A 47 10.79 11.19 -18.80
C TRP A 47 9.66 12.19 -18.53
N THR A 48 8.80 12.40 -19.54
CA THR A 48 7.63 13.26 -19.41
C THR A 48 6.62 12.68 -18.41
N GLU A 49 6.05 13.50 -17.53
CA GLU A 49 5.12 13.06 -16.48
C GLU A 49 3.91 12.30 -17.04
N SER A 50 3.38 12.71 -18.19
CA SER A 50 2.22 12.07 -18.82
C SER A 50 2.47 10.59 -19.19
N LYS A 51 3.72 10.20 -19.48
CA LYS A 51 4.09 8.83 -19.83
C LYS A 51 4.51 7.97 -18.65
N THR A 52 4.80 8.58 -17.51
CA THR A 52 5.35 7.91 -16.32
C THR A 52 4.57 8.23 -15.06
N PHE A 53 3.32 8.65 -15.20
CA PHE A 53 2.50 9.08 -14.08
C PHE A 53 2.33 7.96 -13.03
N THR A 54 1.99 6.76 -13.49
CA THR A 54 1.78 5.63 -12.57
C THR A 54 3.09 5.13 -11.98
N LEU A 55 4.19 5.15 -12.75
CA LEU A 55 5.54 4.82 -12.28
C LEU A 55 6.02 5.76 -11.16
N ARG A 56 5.67 7.05 -11.23
CA ARG A 56 6.05 8.06 -10.23
C ARG A 56 5.17 8.05 -9.01
N TYR A 57 3.86 8.01 -9.22
CA TYR A 57 2.85 8.32 -8.20
C TYR A 57 1.97 7.14 -7.82
N GLY A 58 2.00 6.03 -8.59
CA GLY A 58 1.11 4.89 -8.38
C GLY A 58 1.18 4.32 -6.97
N ALA A 59 2.39 4.12 -6.43
CA ALA A 59 2.58 3.64 -5.05
C ALA A 59 1.97 4.60 -4.01
N LEU A 60 2.08 5.91 -4.23
CA LEU A 60 1.49 6.91 -3.35
C LEU A 60 -0.04 6.87 -3.39
N PHE A 61 -0.64 6.77 -4.59
CA PHE A 61 -2.09 6.64 -4.74
C PHE A 61 -2.62 5.38 -4.03
N VAL A 62 -1.96 4.24 -4.26
CA VAL A 62 -2.31 2.98 -3.60
C VAL A 62 -2.17 3.08 -2.09
N ALA A 63 -1.12 3.76 -1.60
CA ALA A 63 -0.90 4.00 -0.18
C ALA A 63 -1.98 4.87 0.47
N MET A 64 -2.66 5.72 -0.28
CA MET A 64 -3.76 6.54 0.26
C MET A 64 -5.10 5.79 0.36
N LEU A 65 -5.26 4.66 -0.33
CA LEU A 65 -6.52 3.90 -0.31
C LEU A 65 -6.98 3.42 1.10
N PRO A 66 -6.09 3.06 2.06
CA PRO A 66 -6.52 2.71 3.42
C PRO A 66 -7.35 3.79 4.13
N TRP A 67 -7.15 5.07 3.80
CA TRP A 67 -7.93 6.18 4.37
C TRP A 67 -9.40 6.07 4.03
N THR A 68 -9.73 5.63 2.81
CA THR A 68 -11.12 5.50 2.34
C THR A 68 -11.93 4.46 3.13
N VAL A 69 -11.25 3.52 3.76
CA VAL A 69 -11.88 2.48 4.61
C VAL A 69 -11.83 2.85 6.08
N THR A 70 -10.69 3.35 6.54
CA THR A 70 -10.44 3.59 7.97
C THR A 70 -11.36 4.68 8.53
N ILE A 71 -11.55 5.79 7.81
CA ILE A 71 -12.39 6.90 8.27
C ILE A 71 -13.88 6.51 8.37
N PRO A 72 -14.53 5.99 7.30
CA PRO A 72 -15.93 5.58 7.38
C PRO A 72 -16.16 4.48 8.43
N THR A 73 -15.24 3.51 8.51
CA THR A 73 -15.33 2.43 9.50
C THR A 73 -15.24 2.98 10.91
N ALA A 74 -14.30 3.87 11.19
CA ALA A 74 -14.16 4.50 12.50
C ALA A 74 -15.43 5.26 12.91
N THR A 75 -15.97 6.07 12.00
CA THR A 75 -17.17 6.87 12.23
C THR A 75 -18.39 5.97 12.54
N ARG A 76 -18.58 4.92 11.72
CA ARG A 76 -19.69 3.97 11.93
C ARG A 76 -19.51 3.16 13.20
N THR A 77 -18.31 2.66 13.48
CA THR A 77 -17.98 1.93 14.70
C THR A 77 -18.27 2.76 15.95
N LYS A 78 -17.85 4.04 15.96
CA LYS A 78 -18.13 4.96 17.05
C LYS A 78 -19.63 5.14 17.29
N ARG A 79 -20.43 5.32 16.23
CA ARG A 79 -21.89 5.42 16.35
C ARG A 79 -22.51 4.15 16.92
N MET A 80 -22.09 2.98 16.44
CA MET A 80 -22.58 1.68 16.94
C MET A 80 -22.23 1.45 18.40
N LEU A 81 -20.97 1.73 18.78
CA LEU A 81 -20.53 1.58 20.17
C LEU A 81 -21.29 2.53 21.11
N LYS A 82 -21.52 3.78 20.68
CA LYS A 82 -22.36 4.71 21.46
C LYS A 82 -23.76 4.15 21.68
N ASN A 83 -24.39 3.56 20.65
CA ASN A 83 -25.72 2.96 20.78
C ASN A 83 -25.73 1.69 21.67
N ILE A 84 -24.68 0.88 21.62
CA ILE A 84 -24.56 -0.30 22.49
C ILE A 84 -24.37 0.12 23.94
N MET A 85 -23.57 1.15 24.19
CA MET A 85 -23.27 1.63 25.55
C MET A 85 -24.40 2.44 26.17
N SER A 86 -25.16 3.21 25.37
CA SER A 86 -26.33 3.95 25.88
C SER A 86 -27.43 3.03 26.46
N LYS A 87 -27.48 1.78 25.98
CA LYS A 87 -28.39 0.75 26.50
C LYS A 87 -27.89 0.10 27.79
N LYS A 88 -26.62 0.27 28.15
CA LYS A 88 -26.01 -0.30 29.36
C LYS A 88 -25.82 0.83 30.38
N LYS A 89 -26.85 1.08 31.24
CA LYS A 89 -26.88 2.16 32.25
C LYS A 89 -25.69 2.20 33.22
N ASP A 90 -24.95 1.10 33.37
CA ASP A 90 -23.89 0.93 34.36
C ASP A 90 -22.47 1.35 33.88
N LEU A 91 -22.33 1.79 32.65
CA LEU A 91 -21.02 2.14 32.09
C LEU A 91 -20.90 3.67 31.90
N LYS A 92 -20.16 4.32 32.83
CA LYS A 92 -19.76 5.73 32.68
C LYS A 92 -18.88 5.87 31.42
N ILE A 93 -19.43 6.52 30.40
CA ILE A 93 -18.73 6.82 29.16
C ILE A 93 -17.91 8.07 29.40
N ARG A 94 -16.58 8.05 29.13
CA ARG A 94 -15.79 9.26 28.98
C ARG A 94 -15.85 9.73 27.54
N PRO A 95 -16.63 10.76 27.20
CA PRO A 95 -16.75 11.26 25.82
C PRO A 95 -15.48 11.95 25.30
N GLN A 96 -14.54 12.27 26.20
CA GLN A 96 -13.44 13.20 25.92
C GLN A 96 -12.18 12.59 25.29
N LEU A 97 -11.99 11.27 25.30
CA LEU A 97 -10.66 10.70 24.93
C LEU A 97 -10.50 10.39 23.43
N MET A 98 -11.50 10.67 22.61
CA MET A 98 -11.42 10.38 21.19
C MET A 98 -11.84 11.56 20.33
N SER A 99 -10.91 12.42 20.01
CA SER A 99 -10.99 13.15 18.76
C SER A 99 -11.21 12.12 17.64
N PRO A 100 -12.30 12.21 16.85
CA PRO A 100 -12.66 11.19 15.86
C PRO A 100 -11.63 11.04 14.72
N GLY A 101 -10.59 11.87 14.70
CA GLY A 101 -9.60 11.92 13.65
C GLY A 101 -8.21 11.36 14.02
N ILE A 102 -7.76 11.50 15.26
CA ILE A 102 -6.34 11.23 15.60
C ILE A 102 -6.02 9.74 15.50
N LEU A 103 -6.74 8.88 16.21
CA LEU A 103 -6.44 7.45 16.22
C LEU A 103 -6.69 6.77 14.87
N PRO A 104 -7.84 6.97 14.19
CA PRO A 104 -8.04 6.47 12.83
C PRO A 104 -7.02 7.02 11.84
N GLY A 105 -6.62 8.29 11.97
CA GLY A 105 -5.57 8.90 11.16
C GLY A 105 -4.22 8.20 11.33
N PHE A 106 -3.81 7.91 12.55
CA PHE A 106 -2.58 7.17 12.83
C PHE A 106 -2.60 5.75 12.24
N ILE A 107 -3.73 5.04 12.37
CA ILE A 107 -3.90 3.70 11.82
C ILE A 107 -3.83 3.74 10.30
N ALA A 108 -4.52 4.69 9.65
CA ALA A 108 -4.48 4.86 8.21
C ALA A 108 -3.08 5.20 7.70
N MET A 109 -2.36 6.07 8.42
CA MET A 109 -0.98 6.45 8.08
C MET A 109 -0.02 5.26 8.17
N SER A 110 -0.09 4.49 9.25
CA SER A 110 0.74 3.28 9.41
C SER A 110 0.44 2.23 8.35
N ALA A 111 -0.84 2.01 8.01
CA ALA A 111 -1.25 1.13 6.94
C ALA A 111 -0.77 1.64 5.57
N ALA A 112 -0.83 2.95 5.30
CA ALA A 112 -0.32 3.55 4.09
C ALA A 112 1.18 3.32 3.91
N LEU A 113 1.98 3.57 4.94
CA LEU A 113 3.44 3.34 4.92
C LEU A 113 3.78 1.86 4.73
N MET A 114 3.04 0.97 5.38
CA MET A 114 3.22 -0.48 5.21
C MET A 114 2.90 -0.90 3.77
N THR A 115 1.78 -0.45 3.24
CA THR A 115 1.34 -0.75 1.86
C THR A 115 2.36 -0.22 0.84
N GLU A 116 2.83 1.02 1.00
CA GLU A 116 3.86 1.59 0.13
C GLU A 116 5.14 0.76 0.11
N ARG A 117 5.64 0.34 1.28
CA ARG A 117 6.84 -0.50 1.39
C ARG A 117 6.65 -1.86 0.72
N LEU A 118 5.49 -2.48 0.92
CA LEU A 118 5.19 -3.77 0.31
C LEU A 118 5.05 -3.65 -1.21
N MET A 119 4.38 -2.61 -1.70
CA MET A 119 4.27 -2.33 -3.13
C MET A 119 5.64 -2.16 -3.78
N LYS A 120 6.51 -1.34 -3.19
CA LYS A 120 7.88 -1.13 -3.69
C LYS A 120 8.68 -2.42 -3.74
N LYS A 121 8.63 -3.23 -2.70
CA LYS A 121 9.42 -4.45 -2.58
C LYS A 121 8.91 -5.59 -3.47
N TYR A 122 7.59 -5.81 -3.49
CA TYR A 122 7.00 -7.03 -4.06
C TYR A 122 6.29 -6.81 -5.39
N ILE A 123 6.10 -5.57 -5.83
CA ILE A 123 5.45 -5.23 -7.08
C ILE A 123 6.36 -4.41 -7.98
N GLU A 124 6.81 -3.22 -7.52
CA GLU A 124 7.62 -2.33 -8.36
C GLU A 124 8.98 -2.96 -8.69
N LYS A 125 9.70 -3.45 -7.68
CA LYS A 125 11.03 -4.03 -7.88
C LYS A 125 11.01 -5.22 -8.87
N PRO A 126 10.12 -6.21 -8.71
CA PRO A 126 10.02 -7.31 -9.67
C PRO A 126 9.66 -6.88 -11.09
N ILE A 127 8.75 -5.92 -11.27
CA ILE A 127 8.38 -5.43 -12.61
C ILE A 127 9.56 -4.74 -13.27
N ILE A 128 10.30 -3.90 -12.54
CA ILE A 128 11.41 -3.12 -13.05
C ILE A 128 12.59 -4.02 -13.44
N PHE A 129 12.90 -5.04 -12.65
CA PHE A 129 14.07 -5.90 -12.82
C PHE A 129 13.75 -7.26 -13.46
N ASP A 130 12.54 -7.39 -14.02
CA ASP A 130 12.09 -8.58 -14.77
C ASP A 130 12.25 -9.92 -14.02
N GLU A 131 12.00 -9.88 -12.72
CA GLU A 131 12.08 -11.06 -11.84
C GLU A 131 10.82 -11.96 -11.93
N PHE A 132 9.88 -11.68 -12.88
CA PHE A 132 8.62 -12.41 -13.01
C PHE A 132 8.21 -12.72 -14.44
N ASP A 133 7.89 -13.99 -14.67
CA ASP A 133 7.41 -14.48 -15.97
C ASP A 133 5.93 -14.21 -16.25
N CYS A 134 5.13 -13.89 -15.20
CA CYS A 134 3.67 -13.79 -15.30
C CYS A 134 3.15 -12.40 -14.90
N PRO A 135 2.79 -11.53 -15.87
CA PRO A 135 2.23 -10.20 -15.58
C PRO A 135 0.95 -10.23 -14.74
N LEU A 136 0.06 -11.18 -15.01
CA LEU A 136 -1.19 -11.33 -14.26
C LEU A 136 -0.94 -11.73 -12.79
N CYS A 137 0.08 -12.55 -12.54
CA CYS A 137 0.44 -12.98 -11.18
C CYS A 137 0.86 -11.80 -10.30
N ILE A 138 1.57 -10.83 -10.88
CA ILE A 138 1.96 -9.60 -10.18
C ILE A 138 0.73 -8.73 -9.87
N GLN A 139 -0.20 -8.61 -10.82
CA GLN A 139 -1.45 -7.86 -10.62
C GLN A 139 -2.29 -8.47 -9.50
N LEU A 140 -2.47 -9.79 -9.49
CA LEU A 140 -3.19 -10.51 -8.43
C LEU A 140 -2.49 -10.37 -7.08
N ARG A 141 -1.17 -10.44 -7.05
CA ARG A 141 -0.37 -10.22 -5.84
C ARG A 141 -0.57 -8.82 -5.29
N GLY A 142 -0.52 -7.79 -6.16
CA GLY A 142 -0.76 -6.40 -5.78
C GLY A 142 -2.16 -6.20 -5.21
N GLY A 143 -3.20 -6.73 -5.87
CA GLY A 143 -4.58 -6.72 -5.39
C GLY A 143 -4.74 -7.39 -4.03
N SER A 144 -4.12 -8.57 -3.85
CA SER A 144 -4.17 -9.32 -2.58
C SER A 144 -3.48 -8.56 -1.44
N PHE A 145 -2.32 -7.99 -1.67
CA PHE A 145 -1.64 -7.16 -0.67
C PHE A 145 -2.49 -5.97 -0.26
N GLN A 146 -3.13 -5.30 -1.22
CA GLN A 146 -4.01 -4.17 -0.93
C GLN A 146 -5.22 -4.59 -0.09
N CYS A 147 -5.84 -5.73 -0.37
CA CYS A 147 -6.94 -6.24 0.45
C CYS A 147 -6.51 -6.46 1.90
N VAL A 148 -5.35 -7.05 2.12
CA VAL A 148 -4.85 -7.35 3.47
C VAL A 148 -4.39 -6.09 4.18
N THR A 149 -3.45 -5.34 3.59
CA THR A 149 -2.81 -4.20 4.26
C THR A 149 -3.62 -2.91 4.18
N GLY A 150 -4.36 -2.71 3.09
CA GLY A 150 -5.16 -1.51 2.86
C GLY A 150 -6.57 -1.57 3.44
N VAL A 151 -7.14 -2.77 3.63
CA VAL A 151 -8.52 -2.93 4.13
C VAL A 151 -8.56 -3.73 5.42
N PHE A 152 -8.13 -4.98 5.40
CA PHE A 152 -8.36 -5.90 6.50
C PHE A 152 -7.60 -5.50 7.77
N VAL A 153 -6.31 -5.26 7.69
CA VAL A 153 -5.47 -4.87 8.85
C VAL A 153 -5.94 -3.55 9.47
N PRO A 154 -6.09 -2.43 8.72
CA PRO A 154 -6.58 -1.18 9.29
C PRO A 154 -7.97 -1.31 9.88
N TYR A 155 -8.84 -2.11 9.26
CA TYR A 155 -10.18 -2.38 9.78
C TYR A 155 -10.15 -3.06 11.15
N VAL A 156 -9.44 -4.18 11.28
CA VAL A 156 -9.33 -4.93 12.53
C VAL A 156 -8.74 -4.06 13.64
N ILE A 157 -7.65 -3.35 13.35
CA ILE A 157 -7.00 -2.47 14.32
C ILE A 157 -7.95 -1.33 14.72
N THR A 158 -8.66 -0.71 13.77
CA THR A 158 -9.58 0.41 14.05
C THR A 158 -10.74 -0.04 14.93
N VAL A 159 -11.40 -1.16 14.61
CA VAL A 159 -12.51 -1.67 15.39
C VAL A 159 -12.04 -2.06 16.78
N SER A 160 -10.93 -2.77 16.91
CA SER A 160 -10.36 -3.20 18.18
C SER A 160 -9.97 -2.00 19.04
N ALA A 161 -9.19 -1.07 18.50
CA ALA A 161 -8.71 0.10 19.22
C ALA A 161 -9.87 0.99 19.70
N LEU A 162 -10.88 1.24 18.85
CA LEU A 162 -12.05 2.01 19.21
C LEU A 162 -12.89 1.31 20.29
N THR A 163 -13.06 -0.01 20.18
CA THR A 163 -13.79 -0.77 21.19
C THR A 163 -13.05 -0.73 22.52
N PHE A 164 -11.74 -1.01 22.53
CA PHE A 164 -10.94 -0.93 23.75
C PHE A 164 -10.97 0.44 24.40
N SER A 165 -10.87 1.51 23.63
CA SER A 165 -10.83 2.87 24.15
C SER A 165 -12.15 3.33 24.76
N MET A 166 -13.28 2.76 24.33
CA MET A 166 -14.60 3.08 24.88
C MET A 166 -14.92 2.35 26.18
N TYR A 167 -14.22 1.26 26.48
CA TYR A 167 -14.32 0.65 27.81
C TYR A 167 -13.53 1.51 28.81
N GLU A 168 -14.20 2.08 29.81
CA GLU A 168 -13.62 2.98 30.84
C GLU A 168 -12.48 2.34 31.66
N GLN A 169 -12.15 1.08 31.40
CA GLN A 169 -11.26 0.28 32.23
C GLN A 169 -9.88 -0.10 31.68
N PRO A 170 -9.31 0.51 30.59
CA PRO A 170 -7.93 0.10 30.26
C PRO A 170 -6.97 0.39 31.42
N LYS A 171 -7.15 1.52 32.14
CA LYS A 171 -6.30 1.84 33.31
C LYS A 171 -6.61 0.96 34.52
N LYS A 172 -7.89 0.67 34.78
CA LYS A 172 -8.28 -0.24 35.85
C LYS A 172 -7.97 -1.69 35.52
N LEU A 173 -8.11 -2.09 34.24
CA LEU A 173 -7.73 -3.41 33.74
C LEU A 173 -6.22 -3.59 33.78
N LEU A 174 -5.44 -2.59 33.35
CA LEU A 174 -3.98 -2.55 33.47
C LEU A 174 -3.52 -2.54 34.94
N LYS A 175 -4.23 -1.83 35.84
CA LYS A 175 -3.93 -1.83 37.26
C LYS A 175 -4.22 -3.19 37.89
N LYS A 176 -5.38 -3.79 37.59
CA LYS A 176 -5.73 -5.15 38.02
C LYS A 176 -4.82 -6.23 37.42
N LEU A 177 -4.38 -6.09 36.15
CA LEU A 177 -3.37 -6.94 35.54
C LEU A 177 -2.02 -6.86 36.24
N LYS A 178 -1.63 -5.68 36.71
CA LYS A 178 -0.42 -5.49 37.53
C LYS A 178 -0.55 -6.08 38.92
N GLU A 179 -1.72 -5.91 39.55
CA GLU A 179 -1.94 -6.30 40.95
C GLU A 179 -2.27 -7.78 41.13
N SER A 180 -3.00 -8.42 40.20
CA SER A 180 -3.52 -9.79 40.43
C SER A 180 -2.91 -10.86 39.53
N ARG A 181 -2.07 -10.52 38.54
CA ARG A 181 -1.55 -11.47 37.53
C ARG A 181 -2.62 -12.38 36.87
N ARG A 182 -3.89 -12.21 37.18
CA ARG A 182 -5.00 -12.97 36.62
C ARG A 182 -5.83 -12.07 35.71
N ILE A 183 -5.83 -12.42 34.44
CA ILE A 183 -6.73 -11.80 33.45
C ILE A 183 -8.15 -12.27 33.81
N GLU A 184 -9.06 -11.33 34.03
CA GLU A 184 -10.50 -11.66 34.11
C GLU A 184 -10.97 -12.08 32.71
N TRP A 185 -10.82 -13.37 32.39
CA TRP A 185 -11.21 -13.94 31.11
C TRP A 185 -12.66 -13.58 30.71
N LYS A 186 -13.55 -13.43 31.68
CA LYS A 186 -14.95 -13.00 31.45
C LYS A 186 -15.02 -11.60 30.84
N THR A 187 -14.20 -10.66 31.33
CA THR A 187 -14.16 -9.29 30.80
C THR A 187 -13.52 -9.25 29.41
N LEU A 188 -12.44 -10.00 29.18
CA LEU A 188 -11.81 -10.11 27.87
C LEU A 188 -12.77 -10.73 26.84
N ALA A 189 -13.43 -11.84 27.20
CA ALA A 189 -14.40 -12.49 26.34
C ALA A 189 -15.58 -11.57 25.97
N LYS A 190 -16.03 -10.72 26.90
CA LYS A 190 -17.08 -9.72 26.64
C LYS A 190 -16.61 -8.66 25.63
N ILE A 191 -15.39 -8.14 25.80
CA ILE A 191 -14.81 -7.18 24.86
C ILE A 191 -14.67 -7.81 23.47
N MET A 192 -14.13 -9.02 23.38
CA MET A 192 -13.99 -9.75 22.11
C MET A 192 -15.34 -10.00 21.43
N ASN A 193 -16.37 -10.36 22.18
CA ASN A 193 -17.73 -10.52 21.65
C ASN A 193 -18.30 -9.20 21.11
N ASP A 194 -18.08 -8.08 21.82
CA ASP A 194 -18.53 -6.77 21.34
C ASP A 194 -17.73 -6.31 20.11
N ILE A 195 -16.42 -6.59 20.02
CA ILE A 195 -15.62 -6.42 18.81
C ILE A 195 -16.21 -7.25 17.65
N GLY A 196 -16.50 -8.52 17.90
CA GLY A 196 -17.10 -9.41 16.91
C GLY A 196 -18.46 -8.91 16.40
N LYS A 197 -19.32 -8.44 17.28
CA LYS A 197 -20.64 -7.88 16.91
C LYS A 197 -20.52 -6.62 16.06
N VAL A 198 -19.63 -5.71 16.43
CA VAL A 198 -19.38 -4.48 15.65
C VAL A 198 -18.74 -4.81 14.32
N GLY A 199 -17.78 -5.74 14.32
CA GLY A 199 -17.13 -6.25 13.13
C GLY A 199 -18.15 -6.84 12.15
N TRP A 200 -19.01 -7.73 12.62
CA TRP A 200 -20.04 -8.35 11.81
C TRP A 200 -21.00 -7.35 11.16
N LYS A 201 -21.40 -6.30 11.88
CA LYS A 201 -22.25 -5.23 11.35
C LYS A 201 -21.58 -4.37 10.28
N ASN A 202 -20.26 -4.32 10.25
CA ASN A 202 -19.48 -3.57 9.27
C ASN A 202 -19.05 -4.41 8.03
N ARG A 203 -19.39 -5.71 8.01
CA ARG A 203 -18.95 -6.66 6.97
C ARG A 203 -19.18 -6.18 5.53
N SER A 204 -20.34 -5.55 5.27
CA SER A 204 -20.67 -5.07 3.93
C SER A 204 -19.71 -3.98 3.45
N ILE A 205 -19.39 -3.00 4.31
CA ILE A 205 -18.45 -1.93 3.97
C ILE A 205 -17.07 -2.53 3.68
N VAL A 206 -16.63 -3.47 4.53
CA VAL A 206 -15.34 -4.14 4.37
C VAL A 206 -15.32 -4.94 3.06
N GLY A 207 -16.35 -5.73 2.78
CA GLY A 207 -16.45 -6.51 1.55
C GLY A 207 -16.42 -5.66 0.29
N TYR A 208 -17.23 -4.61 0.21
CA TYR A 208 -17.21 -3.69 -0.93
C TYR A 208 -15.86 -2.97 -1.07
N SER A 209 -15.27 -2.56 0.04
CA SER A 209 -13.96 -1.90 0.03
C SER A 209 -12.85 -2.85 -0.42
N MET A 210 -12.89 -4.12 -0.02
CA MET A 210 -11.92 -5.12 -0.48
C MET A 210 -11.99 -5.31 -2.00
N VAL A 211 -13.20 -5.51 -2.54
CA VAL A 211 -13.39 -5.67 -3.98
C VAL A 211 -12.95 -4.42 -4.74
N ALA A 212 -13.39 -3.23 -4.30
CA ALA A 212 -13.03 -1.98 -4.96
C ALA A 212 -11.51 -1.74 -4.95
N GLN A 213 -10.86 -1.91 -3.80
CA GLN A 213 -9.41 -1.70 -3.70
C GLN A 213 -8.61 -2.79 -4.44
N PHE A 214 -9.11 -4.03 -4.49
CA PHE A 214 -8.50 -5.09 -5.27
C PHE A 214 -8.47 -4.71 -6.76
N VAL A 215 -9.62 -4.34 -7.32
CA VAL A 215 -9.75 -3.97 -8.74
C VAL A 215 -8.92 -2.72 -9.06
N LEU A 216 -9.00 -1.68 -8.22
CA LEU A 216 -8.21 -0.47 -8.40
C LEU A 216 -6.70 -0.76 -8.40
N ASN A 217 -6.24 -1.59 -7.47
CA ASN A 217 -4.81 -1.91 -7.41
C ASN A 217 -4.36 -2.77 -8.60
N MET A 218 -5.16 -3.72 -9.04
CA MET A 218 -4.88 -4.46 -10.28
C MET A 218 -4.74 -3.51 -11.48
N PHE A 219 -5.64 -2.52 -11.58
CA PHE A 219 -5.57 -1.50 -12.63
C PHE A 219 -4.28 -0.69 -12.55
N PHE A 220 -3.89 -0.22 -11.35
CA PHE A 220 -2.63 0.52 -11.17
C PHE A 220 -1.41 -0.32 -11.52
N VAL A 221 -1.36 -1.57 -11.09
CA VAL A 221 -0.25 -2.48 -11.42
C VAL A 221 -0.18 -2.74 -12.93
N SER A 222 -1.32 -2.94 -13.59
CA SER A 222 -1.38 -3.11 -15.04
C SER A 222 -0.88 -1.86 -15.79
N LYS A 223 -1.28 -0.67 -15.34
CA LYS A 223 -0.78 0.60 -15.90
C LYS A 223 0.72 0.77 -15.68
N PHE A 224 1.20 0.47 -14.48
CA PHE A 224 2.62 0.50 -14.15
C PHE A 224 3.43 -0.39 -15.09
N GLN A 225 2.99 -1.63 -15.31
CA GLN A 225 3.61 -2.55 -16.27
C GLN A 225 3.61 -1.97 -17.69
N SER A 226 2.47 -1.46 -18.15
CA SER A 226 2.34 -0.88 -19.50
C SER A 226 3.26 0.33 -19.72
N GLU A 227 3.34 1.24 -18.74
CA GLU A 227 4.24 2.39 -18.78
C GLU A 227 5.70 1.92 -18.83
N TRP A 228 6.07 0.97 -17.99
CA TRP A 228 7.41 0.40 -17.92
C TRP A 228 7.84 -0.25 -19.24
N PHE A 229 7.02 -1.14 -19.81
CA PHE A 229 7.32 -1.77 -21.10
C PHE A 229 7.39 -0.76 -22.25
N THR A 230 6.56 0.27 -22.23
CA THR A 230 6.62 1.35 -23.24
C THR A 230 7.96 2.08 -23.18
N MET A 231 8.43 2.41 -21.97
CA MET A 231 9.74 3.05 -21.78
C MET A 231 10.88 2.17 -22.27
N GLN A 232 10.89 0.89 -21.89
CA GLN A 232 11.90 -0.07 -22.35
C GLN A 232 11.93 -0.14 -23.87
N ASN A 233 10.79 -0.30 -24.53
CA ASN A 233 10.71 -0.37 -25.99
C ASN A 233 11.26 0.89 -26.66
N ILE A 234 11.02 2.07 -26.11
CA ILE A 234 11.55 3.33 -26.65
C ILE A 234 13.07 3.36 -26.54
N ILE A 235 13.63 2.95 -25.40
CA ILE A 235 15.09 2.92 -25.18
C ILE A 235 15.77 1.95 -26.15
N TYR A 236 15.23 0.73 -26.29
CA TYR A 236 15.75 -0.25 -27.21
C TYR A 236 15.75 0.25 -28.68
N LYS A 237 14.65 0.90 -29.11
CA LYS A 237 14.55 1.50 -30.43
C LYS A 237 15.60 2.62 -30.63
N LYS A 238 15.75 3.51 -29.63
CA LYS A 238 16.77 4.59 -29.71
C LYS A 238 18.20 4.03 -29.82
N SER A 239 18.51 3.04 -28.98
CA SER A 239 19.81 2.36 -29.03
C SER A 239 20.07 1.70 -30.41
N ALA A 240 19.08 1.04 -31.00
CA ALA A 240 19.19 0.42 -32.30
C ALA A 240 19.46 1.46 -33.40
N ILE A 241 18.73 2.59 -33.37
CA ILE A 241 18.94 3.69 -34.33
C ILE A 241 20.34 4.28 -34.18
N MET A 242 20.82 4.54 -32.96
CA MET A 242 22.17 5.06 -32.74
C MET A 242 23.28 4.11 -33.22
N ASN A 243 23.07 2.80 -33.03
CA ASN A 243 24.03 1.79 -33.51
C ASN A 243 24.05 1.70 -35.04
N SER A 244 22.89 1.81 -35.71
CA SER A 244 22.81 1.80 -37.16
C SER A 244 23.39 3.06 -37.82
N ALA A 245 23.33 4.21 -37.15
CA ALA A 245 23.91 5.45 -37.66
C ALA A 245 25.45 5.50 -37.52
N ASN A 246 26.04 4.61 -36.74
CA ASN A 246 27.48 4.50 -36.52
C ASN A 246 28.16 3.34 -37.29
N MET A 247 27.39 2.62 -38.10
CA MET A 247 27.91 1.65 -39.08
C MET A 247 28.12 2.31 -40.47
#